data_fd89670a45881913764f0b24d48965ae
#
_entry.id   fd89670a45881913764f0b24d48965ae
#
_cell.length_a   1.000
_cell.length_b   1.000
_cell.length_c   1.000
_cell.angle_alpha   90.00
_cell.angle_beta   90.00
_cell.angle_gamma   90.00
#
_symmetry.space_group_name_H-M   'P 1'
#
loop_
_entity.id
_entity.type
_entity.pdbx_description
1 polymer ?
#
loop_
_entity_poly.entity_id
_entity_poly.type
_entity_poly.pdbx_seq_one_letter_code
_entity_poly.pdbx_strand_id
1 'polypeptide(L)'
;MRAARLYYRLVKFEHTLFALPFAYVGAFLAVNGVPSAHDLFWITLAMVGARSLAMALNRLIDARIDAANPRTATRELPSGALTTMGVLAFCLAALALYLVAVWQLDPLVRWLSPVPVAAFVVYPYLKRFTWLCHLWLGAVDGLAPVGAWAAIKGSLPWQAWALGAGVAAWVAGFDLFYALHDVDVDREQGLHSWATRFGESGAFVGARVLHLATIVLLVAAGVGLDVGPAYWLGVACVAALLAYEHTLVRPGDLRRLDAAFFTMNGVISVAFFAFVLADVL
;
A
#
# COMPACT_ATOMS: atom_id res chain seq x y z
N MET A 1 3.18 14.82 -24.50
CA MET A 1 1.98 14.11 -24.04
C MET A 1 2.12 12.58 -24.04
N ARG A 2 2.66 11.92 -25.07
CA ARG A 2 2.79 10.45 -25.13
C ARG A 2 3.69 9.87 -24.02
N ALA A 3 4.86 10.47 -23.76
CA ALA A 3 5.80 10.03 -22.72
C ALA A 3 5.20 10.15 -21.31
N ALA A 4 4.56 11.28 -20.96
CA ALA A 4 3.93 11.47 -19.66
C ALA A 4 2.86 10.42 -19.37
N ARG A 5 2.07 10.02 -20.39
CA ARG A 5 1.07 8.96 -20.27
C ARG A 5 1.69 7.59 -20.00
N LEU A 6 2.87 7.31 -20.53
CA LEU A 6 3.58 6.05 -20.26
C LEU A 6 4.07 6.00 -18.82
N TYR A 7 4.65 7.08 -18.28
CA TYR A 7 5.06 7.13 -16.88
C TYR A 7 3.87 7.09 -15.92
N TYR A 8 2.75 7.75 -16.25
CA TYR A 8 1.51 7.65 -15.49
C TYR A 8 1.03 6.19 -15.35
N ARG A 9 1.08 5.42 -16.46
CA ARG A 9 0.76 3.99 -16.47
C ARG A 9 1.78 3.15 -15.71
N LEU A 10 3.07 3.46 -15.85
CA LEU A 10 4.17 2.77 -15.18
C LEU A 10 3.94 2.72 -13.67
N VAL A 11 3.54 3.85 -13.07
CA VAL A 11 3.32 3.97 -11.62
C VAL A 11 1.92 3.60 -11.18
N LYS A 12 1.02 3.27 -12.13
CA LYS A 12 -0.39 3.00 -11.84
C LYS A 12 -0.95 4.04 -10.86
N PHE A 13 -0.99 5.28 -11.29
CA PHE A 13 -1.31 6.43 -10.43
C PHE A 13 -2.64 6.25 -9.68
N GLU A 14 -3.60 5.52 -10.26
CA GLU A 14 -4.85 5.16 -9.62
C GLU A 14 -4.66 4.45 -8.27
N HIS A 15 -3.59 3.67 -8.13
CA HIS A 15 -3.27 2.99 -6.87
C HIS A 15 -2.73 3.92 -5.77
N THR A 16 -2.27 5.13 -6.14
CA THR A 16 -1.89 6.16 -5.16
C THR A 16 -3.10 6.62 -4.35
N LEU A 17 -4.29 6.55 -4.94
CA LEU A 17 -5.56 6.89 -4.28
C LEU A 17 -5.90 5.95 -3.11
N PHE A 18 -5.30 4.76 -3.02
CA PHE A 18 -5.55 3.83 -1.92
C PHE A 18 -4.66 4.11 -0.71
N ALA A 19 -3.40 4.47 -0.93
CA ALA A 19 -2.43 4.68 0.14
C ALA A 19 -2.50 6.09 0.76
N LEU A 20 -2.82 7.12 -0.06
CA LEU A 20 -2.86 8.50 0.40
C LEU A 20 -3.90 8.77 1.50
N PRO A 21 -5.15 8.24 1.43
CA PRO A 21 -6.12 8.42 2.50
C PRO A 21 -5.60 7.89 3.84
N PHE A 22 -4.87 6.78 3.87
CA PHE A 22 -4.31 6.25 5.12
C PHE A 22 -3.15 7.09 5.67
N ALA A 23 -2.33 7.71 4.80
CA ALA A 23 -1.36 8.70 5.26
C ALA A 23 -2.09 9.88 5.93
N TYR A 24 -3.20 10.34 5.35
CA TYR A 24 -4.01 11.38 5.97
C TYR A 24 -4.68 10.93 7.26
N VAL A 25 -5.19 9.70 7.35
CA VAL A 25 -5.68 9.13 8.63
C VAL A 25 -4.61 9.27 9.71
N GLY A 26 -3.36 8.88 9.42
CA GLY A 26 -2.25 9.04 10.37
C GLY A 26 -1.99 10.50 10.74
N ALA A 27 -2.03 11.41 9.76
CA ALA A 27 -1.80 12.84 9.96
C ALA A 27 -2.90 13.50 10.81
N PHE A 28 -4.17 13.24 10.51
CA PHE A 28 -5.32 13.82 11.21
C PHE A 28 -5.44 13.29 12.64
N LEU A 29 -5.27 11.99 12.84
CA LEU A 29 -5.26 11.39 14.17
C LEU A 29 -4.07 11.86 15.01
N ALA A 30 -2.92 12.11 14.38
CA ALA A 30 -1.74 12.62 15.09
C ALA A 30 -2.02 13.98 15.74
N VAL A 31 -2.71 14.91 15.08
CA VAL A 31 -3.04 16.24 15.65
C VAL A 31 -4.35 16.23 16.42
N ASN A 32 -5.18 15.21 16.29
CA ASN A 32 -6.58 15.19 16.72
C ASN A 32 -7.32 16.44 16.21
N GLY A 33 -7.25 16.66 14.90
CA GLY A 33 -7.75 17.87 14.24
C GLY A 33 -7.26 17.95 12.79
N VAL A 34 -7.29 19.15 12.19
CA VAL A 34 -6.82 19.39 10.83
C VAL A 34 -5.33 19.74 10.85
N PRO A 35 -4.46 18.96 10.20
CA PRO A 35 -3.04 19.31 10.04
C PRO A 35 -2.86 20.63 9.28
N SER A 36 -1.70 21.28 9.42
CA SER A 36 -1.39 22.49 8.69
C SER A 36 -1.39 22.24 7.16
N ALA A 37 -1.72 23.26 6.37
CA ALA A 37 -1.63 23.16 4.91
C ALA A 37 -0.20 22.83 4.44
N HIS A 38 0.82 23.31 5.16
CA HIS A 38 2.23 22.97 4.95
C HIS A 38 2.44 21.45 5.09
N ASP A 39 2.02 20.86 6.20
CA ASP A 39 2.23 19.43 6.47
C ASP A 39 1.48 18.57 5.45
N LEU A 40 0.21 18.88 5.18
CA LEU A 40 -0.58 18.16 4.18
C LEU A 40 0.04 18.22 2.79
N PHE A 41 0.55 19.38 2.37
CA PHE A 41 1.23 19.54 1.08
C PHE A 41 2.47 18.67 0.98
N TRP A 42 3.36 18.72 1.99
CA TRP A 42 4.61 17.97 1.95
C TRP A 42 4.42 16.47 2.18
N ILE A 43 3.48 16.06 3.03
CA ILE A 43 3.08 14.65 3.17
C ILE A 43 2.57 14.12 1.82
N THR A 44 1.73 14.89 1.11
CA THR A 44 1.23 14.50 -0.21
C THR A 44 2.37 14.30 -1.20
N LEU A 45 3.31 15.25 -1.28
CA LEU A 45 4.47 15.15 -2.18
C LEU A 45 5.39 13.98 -1.79
N ALA A 46 5.60 13.75 -0.48
CA ALA A 46 6.35 12.59 0.00
C ALA A 46 5.69 11.28 -0.43
N MET A 47 4.37 11.16 -0.28
CA MET A 47 3.61 9.98 -0.73
C MET A 47 3.67 9.77 -2.24
N VAL A 48 3.53 10.83 -3.03
CA VAL A 48 3.67 10.77 -4.51
C VAL A 48 5.08 10.33 -4.89
N GLY A 49 6.11 10.90 -4.30
CA GLY A 49 7.52 10.52 -4.53
C GLY A 49 7.79 9.07 -4.14
N ALA A 50 7.43 8.68 -2.90
CA ALA A 50 7.63 7.34 -2.39
C ALA A 50 6.91 6.28 -3.24
N ARG A 51 5.63 6.50 -3.55
CA ARG A 51 4.83 5.57 -4.35
C ARG A 51 5.36 5.44 -5.78
N SER A 52 5.71 6.58 -6.40
CA SER A 52 6.31 6.58 -7.75
C SER A 52 7.63 5.83 -7.77
N LEU A 53 8.48 6.03 -6.78
CA LEU A 53 9.75 5.32 -6.63
C LEU A 53 9.53 3.81 -6.44
N ALA A 54 8.66 3.41 -5.51
CA ALA A 54 8.36 2.01 -5.21
C ALA A 54 7.87 1.26 -6.47
N MET A 55 6.91 1.84 -7.19
CA MET A 55 6.35 1.25 -8.41
C MET A 55 7.39 1.17 -9.53
N ALA A 56 8.17 2.23 -9.76
CA ALA A 56 9.18 2.25 -10.80
C ALA A 56 10.33 1.26 -10.50
N LEU A 57 10.78 1.15 -9.25
CA LEU A 57 11.76 0.14 -8.82
C LEU A 57 11.24 -1.28 -9.01
N ASN A 58 9.99 -1.55 -8.63
CA ASN A 58 9.37 -2.85 -8.85
C ASN A 58 9.38 -3.23 -10.34
N ARG A 59 8.98 -2.29 -11.23
CA ARG A 59 9.00 -2.52 -12.69
C ARG A 59 10.41 -2.74 -13.23
N LEU A 60 11.38 -2.00 -12.71
CA LEU A 60 12.77 -2.09 -13.16
C LEU A 60 13.40 -3.43 -12.75
N ILE A 61 13.21 -3.83 -11.49
CA ILE A 61 13.80 -5.05 -10.93
C ILE A 61 13.13 -6.31 -11.50
N ASP A 62 11.80 -6.25 -11.71
CA ASP A 62 11.03 -7.38 -12.20
C ASP A 62 10.88 -7.44 -13.73
N ALA A 63 11.53 -6.56 -14.50
CA ALA A 63 11.33 -6.46 -15.94
C ALA A 63 11.47 -7.80 -16.69
N ARG A 64 12.41 -8.67 -16.27
CA ARG A 64 12.60 -10.01 -16.87
C ARG A 64 11.48 -10.98 -16.49
N ILE A 65 11.02 -10.96 -15.25
CA ILE A 65 9.91 -11.78 -14.75
C ILE A 65 8.62 -11.35 -15.43
N ASP A 66 8.41 -10.03 -15.54
CA ASP A 66 7.25 -9.44 -16.20
C ASP A 66 7.18 -9.79 -17.71
N ALA A 67 8.32 -9.87 -18.37
CA ALA A 67 8.40 -10.26 -19.79
C ALA A 67 7.99 -11.72 -20.03
N ALA A 68 8.22 -12.60 -19.05
CA ALA A 68 7.87 -14.02 -19.14
C ALA A 68 6.42 -14.32 -18.71
N ASN A 69 5.71 -13.37 -18.09
CA ASN A 69 4.32 -13.54 -17.69
C ASN A 69 3.38 -12.91 -18.74
N PRO A 70 2.47 -13.68 -19.38
CA PRO A 70 1.55 -13.18 -20.41
C PRO A 70 0.73 -11.97 -19.98
N ARG A 71 0.34 -11.89 -18.68
CA ARG A 71 -0.43 -10.78 -18.10
C ARG A 71 0.36 -9.48 -18.05
N THR A 72 1.69 -9.56 -17.88
CA THR A 72 2.56 -8.40 -17.66
C THR A 72 3.54 -8.13 -18.79
N ALA A 73 3.66 -9.01 -19.77
CA ALA A 73 4.55 -8.86 -20.92
C ALA A 73 4.29 -7.59 -21.75
N THR A 74 3.07 -7.05 -21.71
CA THR A 74 2.68 -5.81 -22.41
C THR A 74 2.98 -4.53 -21.62
N ARG A 75 3.56 -4.64 -20.42
CA ARG A 75 3.97 -3.49 -19.61
C ARG A 75 5.04 -2.66 -20.31
N GLU A 76 5.23 -1.42 -19.86
CA GLU A 76 6.03 -0.41 -20.54
C GLU A 76 7.51 -0.80 -20.74
N LEU A 77 8.14 -1.49 -19.78
CA LEU A 77 9.52 -1.96 -19.87
C LEU A 77 9.64 -3.24 -20.72
N PRO A 78 8.91 -4.34 -20.43
CA PRO A 78 8.93 -5.55 -21.22
C PRO A 78 8.63 -5.32 -22.72
N SER A 79 7.67 -4.44 -23.01
CA SER A 79 7.27 -4.11 -24.39
C SER A 79 8.25 -3.16 -25.12
N GLY A 80 9.25 -2.60 -24.41
CA GLY A 80 10.16 -1.62 -24.97
C GLY A 80 9.55 -0.22 -25.15
N ALA A 81 8.34 0.04 -24.65
CA ALA A 81 7.71 1.38 -24.71
C ALA A 81 8.47 2.42 -23.86
N LEU A 82 9.13 1.99 -22.79
CA LEU A 82 10.09 2.77 -22.00
C LEU A 82 11.44 2.05 -21.96
N THR A 83 12.52 2.84 -21.94
CA THR A 83 13.88 2.33 -21.78
C THR A 83 14.23 2.17 -20.29
N THR A 84 15.09 1.21 -19.98
CA THR A 84 15.63 1.01 -18.61
C THR A 84 16.26 2.31 -18.07
N MET A 85 17.02 3.04 -18.89
CA MET A 85 17.64 4.30 -18.51
C MET A 85 16.59 5.39 -18.21
N GLY A 86 15.50 5.44 -18.99
CA GLY A 86 14.38 6.37 -18.76
C GLY A 86 13.66 6.09 -17.43
N VAL A 87 13.45 4.79 -17.10
CA VAL A 87 12.83 4.41 -15.82
C VAL A 87 13.80 4.66 -14.66
N LEU A 88 15.09 4.42 -14.81
CA LEU A 88 16.09 4.75 -13.80
C LEU A 88 16.15 6.26 -13.52
N ALA A 89 16.15 7.10 -14.56
CA ALA A 89 16.07 8.55 -14.39
C ALA A 89 14.79 8.98 -13.66
N PHE A 90 13.67 8.33 -13.95
CA PHE A 90 12.41 8.56 -13.24
C PHE A 90 12.49 8.13 -11.76
N CYS A 91 13.14 6.99 -11.45
CA CYS A 91 13.39 6.57 -10.06
C CYS A 91 14.20 7.64 -9.30
N LEU A 92 15.25 8.19 -9.93
CA LEU A 92 16.06 9.25 -9.31
C LEU A 92 15.23 10.53 -9.08
N ALA A 93 14.41 10.93 -10.03
CA ALA A 93 13.52 12.08 -9.88
C ALA A 93 12.48 11.87 -8.78
N ALA A 94 11.86 10.67 -8.70
CA ALA A 94 10.91 10.32 -7.66
C ALA A 94 11.57 10.26 -6.27
N LEU A 95 12.79 9.73 -6.17
CA LEU A 95 13.58 9.75 -4.94
C LEU A 95 13.91 11.19 -4.52
N ALA A 96 14.34 12.03 -5.45
CA ALA A 96 14.62 13.44 -5.17
C ALA A 96 13.38 14.17 -4.65
N LEU A 97 12.21 13.97 -5.29
CA LEU A 97 10.93 14.51 -4.84
C LEU A 97 10.61 14.06 -3.40
N TYR A 98 10.74 12.75 -3.13
CA TYR A 98 10.52 12.18 -1.80
C TYR A 98 11.43 12.82 -0.76
N LEU A 99 12.74 12.90 -1.02
CA LEU A 99 13.71 13.47 -0.07
C LEU A 99 13.49 14.96 0.16
N VAL A 100 13.20 15.73 -0.88
CA VAL A 100 12.87 17.16 -0.76
C VAL A 100 11.63 17.36 0.10
N ALA A 101 10.59 16.55 -0.11
CA ALA A 101 9.37 16.63 0.68
C ALA A 101 9.60 16.27 2.15
N VAL A 102 10.29 15.16 2.41
CA VAL A 102 10.64 14.72 3.77
C VAL A 102 11.50 15.75 4.50
N TRP A 103 12.36 16.48 3.77
CA TRP A 103 13.22 17.52 4.37
C TRP A 103 12.43 18.71 4.91
N GLN A 104 11.22 18.95 4.45
CA GLN A 104 10.33 20.02 4.92
C GLN A 104 9.50 19.63 6.15
N LEU A 105 9.54 18.36 6.54
CA LEU A 105 8.77 17.79 7.63
C LEU A 105 9.64 17.63 8.90
N ASP A 106 9.09 17.03 9.95
CA ASP A 106 9.80 16.85 11.22
C ASP A 106 11.15 16.12 11.02
N PRO A 107 12.21 16.49 11.78
CA PRO A 107 13.51 15.83 11.71
C PRO A 107 13.48 14.31 11.87
N LEU A 108 12.54 13.74 12.63
CA LEU A 108 12.44 12.30 12.83
C LEU A 108 12.25 11.57 11.49
N VAL A 109 11.36 12.06 10.60
CA VAL A 109 11.13 11.39 9.30
C VAL A 109 12.32 11.53 8.36
N ARG A 110 13.16 12.55 8.54
CA ARG A 110 14.42 12.67 7.77
C ARG A 110 15.35 11.51 8.09
N TRP A 111 15.52 11.18 9.38
CA TRP A 111 16.32 10.05 9.82
C TRP A 111 15.71 8.70 9.45
N LEU A 112 14.39 8.59 9.43
CA LEU A 112 13.68 7.38 9.06
C LEU A 112 13.53 7.20 7.55
N SER A 113 13.75 8.23 6.73
CA SER A 113 13.54 8.22 5.28
C SER A 113 14.27 7.11 4.51
N PRO A 114 15.45 6.60 4.93
CA PRO A 114 16.06 5.46 4.24
C PRO A 114 15.32 4.14 4.41
N VAL A 115 14.52 3.99 5.48
CA VAL A 115 13.80 2.72 5.79
C VAL A 115 12.80 2.36 4.69
N PRO A 116 11.82 3.20 4.31
CA PRO A 116 10.91 2.87 3.21
C PRO A 116 11.65 2.71 1.87
N VAL A 117 12.70 3.47 1.59
CA VAL A 117 13.48 3.33 0.35
C VAL A 117 14.15 1.95 0.29
N ALA A 118 14.77 1.50 1.37
CA ALA A 118 15.33 0.15 1.47
C ALA A 118 14.25 -0.92 1.31
N ALA A 119 13.08 -0.71 1.93
CA ALA A 119 11.95 -1.63 1.82
C ALA A 119 11.40 -1.73 0.40
N PHE A 120 11.37 -0.63 -0.38
CA PHE A 120 10.98 -0.63 -1.79
C PHE A 120 11.95 -1.41 -2.67
N VAL A 121 13.26 -1.34 -2.38
CA VAL A 121 14.27 -2.11 -3.10
C VAL A 121 14.17 -3.60 -2.78
N VAL A 122 13.98 -3.96 -1.50
CA VAL A 122 13.92 -5.35 -1.04
C VAL A 122 12.68 -6.07 -1.57
N TYR A 123 11.53 -5.40 -1.59
CA TYR A 123 10.23 -5.99 -1.92
C TYR A 123 10.23 -6.85 -3.21
N PRO A 124 10.69 -6.36 -4.38
CA PRO A 124 10.63 -7.15 -5.62
C PRO A 124 11.50 -8.41 -5.59
N TYR A 125 12.54 -8.43 -4.75
CA TYR A 125 13.40 -9.61 -4.62
C TYR A 125 12.77 -10.72 -3.78
N LEU A 126 11.87 -10.38 -2.83
CA LEU A 126 11.36 -11.35 -1.85
C LEU A 126 10.68 -12.54 -2.49
N LYS A 127 9.87 -12.34 -3.53
CA LYS A 127 9.21 -13.44 -4.24
C LYS A 127 10.15 -14.48 -4.87
N ARG A 128 11.45 -14.15 -4.96
CA ARG A 128 12.49 -15.07 -5.44
C ARG A 128 12.99 -16.01 -4.34
N PHE A 129 12.69 -15.71 -3.07
CA PHE A 129 13.23 -16.43 -1.91
C PHE A 129 12.18 -16.87 -0.91
N THR A 130 11.05 -16.12 -0.80
CA THR A 130 10.10 -16.33 0.28
C THR A 130 8.67 -15.97 -0.10
N TRP A 131 7.72 -16.72 0.44
CA TRP A 131 6.29 -16.48 0.35
C TRP A 131 5.80 -15.28 1.22
N LEU A 132 6.68 -14.71 2.05
CA LEU A 132 6.37 -13.54 2.91
C LEU A 132 6.28 -12.21 2.15
N CYS A 133 6.46 -12.20 0.82
CA CYS A 133 6.44 -10.98 -0.01
C CYS A 133 5.17 -10.15 0.18
N HIS A 134 4.01 -10.80 0.39
CA HIS A 134 2.73 -10.13 0.64
C HIS A 134 2.69 -9.40 1.99
N LEU A 135 3.21 -10.03 3.04
CA LEU A 135 3.33 -9.40 4.37
C LEU A 135 4.31 -8.22 4.34
N TRP A 136 5.39 -8.35 3.56
CA TRP A 136 6.33 -7.26 3.36
C TRP A 136 5.69 -6.08 2.63
N LEU A 137 4.91 -6.33 1.56
CA LEU A 137 4.14 -5.30 0.87
C LEU A 137 3.22 -4.58 1.83
N GLY A 138 2.47 -5.34 2.64
CA GLY A 138 1.62 -4.78 3.69
C GLY A 138 2.41 -3.91 4.66
N ALA A 139 3.54 -4.39 5.17
CA ALA A 139 4.39 -3.64 6.09
C ALA A 139 4.88 -2.32 5.47
N VAL A 140 5.26 -2.34 4.19
CA VAL A 140 5.69 -1.14 3.45
C VAL A 140 4.57 -0.11 3.32
N ASP A 141 3.36 -0.54 2.95
CA ASP A 141 2.20 0.36 2.85
C ASP A 141 1.73 0.85 4.23
N GLY A 142 1.87 0.02 5.27
CA GLY A 142 1.63 0.40 6.67
C GLY A 142 2.54 1.51 7.20
N LEU A 143 3.70 1.75 6.56
CA LEU A 143 4.55 2.89 6.89
C LEU A 143 3.92 4.24 6.49
N ALA A 144 2.90 4.27 5.63
CA ALA A 144 2.27 5.52 5.21
C ALA A 144 1.62 6.29 6.37
N PRO A 145 0.68 5.72 7.18
CA PRO A 145 0.15 6.42 8.33
C PRO A 145 1.18 6.65 9.44
N VAL A 146 2.11 5.72 9.65
CA VAL A 146 3.21 5.86 10.63
C VAL A 146 4.13 7.03 10.26
N GLY A 147 4.54 7.11 9.00
CA GLY A 147 5.38 8.18 8.50
C GLY A 147 4.69 9.55 8.55
N ALA A 148 3.39 9.61 8.19
CA ALA A 148 2.61 10.84 8.28
C ALA A 148 2.43 11.30 9.75
N TRP A 149 2.24 10.37 10.68
CA TRP A 149 2.23 10.65 12.12
C TRP A 149 3.56 11.25 12.58
N ALA A 150 4.66 10.56 12.28
CA ALA A 150 6.01 11.01 12.63
C ALA A 150 6.35 12.37 12.00
N ALA A 151 5.87 12.63 10.79
CA ALA A 151 6.07 13.88 10.06
C ALA A 151 5.50 15.10 10.78
N ILE A 152 4.47 14.90 11.61
CA ILE A 152 3.79 15.98 12.34
C ILE A 152 4.21 16.05 13.80
N LYS A 153 4.32 14.90 14.47
CA LYS A 153 4.53 14.85 15.93
C LYS A 153 5.99 14.65 16.34
N GLY A 154 6.87 14.28 15.43
CA GLY A 154 8.26 13.95 15.76
C GLY A 154 8.37 12.77 16.75
N SER A 155 7.36 11.91 16.82
CA SER A 155 7.29 10.76 17.71
C SER A 155 6.49 9.62 17.12
N LEU A 156 6.68 8.40 17.63
CA LEU A 156 6.04 7.19 17.16
C LEU A 156 5.45 6.41 18.35
N PRO A 157 4.32 6.84 18.91
CA PRO A 157 3.65 6.12 19.99
C PRO A 157 3.07 4.80 19.46
N TRP A 158 2.73 3.87 20.37
CA TRP A 158 2.23 2.55 19.99
C TRP A 158 0.93 2.61 19.14
N GLN A 159 0.14 3.66 19.29
CA GLN A 159 -1.09 3.88 18.51
C GLN A 159 -0.78 4.11 17.03
N ALA A 160 0.26 4.85 16.71
CA ALA A 160 0.73 5.03 15.34
C ALA A 160 1.15 3.69 14.71
N TRP A 161 1.83 2.84 15.50
CA TRP A 161 2.20 1.50 15.07
C TRP A 161 1.00 0.56 14.94
N ALA A 162 0.01 0.64 15.84
CA ALA A 162 -1.23 -0.13 15.73
C ALA A 162 -2.01 0.23 14.45
N LEU A 163 -2.12 1.53 14.14
CA LEU A 163 -2.72 2.02 12.90
C LEU A 163 -1.96 1.50 11.68
N GLY A 164 -0.63 1.65 11.67
CA GLY A 164 0.22 1.17 10.58
C GLY A 164 0.14 -0.35 10.39
N ALA A 165 0.15 -1.11 11.48
CA ALA A 165 -0.01 -2.57 11.46
C ALA A 165 -1.41 -2.98 10.95
N GLY A 166 -2.46 -2.22 11.28
CA GLY A 166 -3.81 -2.41 10.73
C GLY A 166 -3.84 -2.25 9.22
N VAL A 167 -3.21 -1.19 8.70
CA VAL A 167 -3.06 -0.97 7.25
C VAL A 167 -2.19 -2.06 6.62
N ALA A 168 -1.10 -2.46 7.27
CA ALA A 168 -0.24 -3.54 6.81
C ALA A 168 -0.99 -4.86 6.65
N ALA A 169 -1.80 -5.22 7.65
CA ALA A 169 -2.62 -6.43 7.62
C ALA A 169 -3.68 -6.36 6.50
N TRP A 170 -4.33 -5.21 6.33
CA TRP A 170 -5.30 -5.00 5.26
C TRP A 170 -4.68 -5.17 3.88
N VAL A 171 -3.54 -4.49 3.61
CA VAL A 171 -2.84 -4.57 2.32
C VAL A 171 -2.35 -5.98 2.05
N ALA A 172 -1.74 -6.64 3.03
CA ALA A 172 -1.32 -8.02 2.89
C ALA A 172 -2.52 -8.94 2.59
N GLY A 173 -3.65 -8.74 3.27
CA GLY A 173 -4.87 -9.54 3.09
C GLY A 173 -5.41 -9.50 1.67
N PHE A 174 -5.60 -8.31 1.09
CA PHE A 174 -6.08 -8.21 -0.27
C PHE A 174 -5.03 -8.63 -1.32
N ASP A 175 -3.73 -8.46 -1.03
CA ASP A 175 -2.67 -8.88 -1.94
C ASP A 175 -2.58 -10.42 -2.04
N LEU A 176 -2.99 -11.16 -1.00
CA LEU A 176 -3.15 -12.61 -1.09
C LEU A 176 -4.20 -13.02 -2.13
N PHE A 177 -5.31 -12.27 -2.25
CA PHE A 177 -6.28 -12.49 -3.32
C PHE A 177 -5.68 -12.17 -4.68
N TYR A 178 -5.00 -11.03 -4.80
CA TYR A 178 -4.42 -10.60 -6.06
C TYR A 178 -3.37 -11.58 -6.59
N ALA A 179 -2.61 -12.23 -5.70
CA ALA A 179 -1.62 -13.24 -6.04
C ALA A 179 -2.21 -14.48 -6.74
N LEU A 180 -3.52 -14.74 -6.58
CA LEU A 180 -4.19 -15.85 -7.27
C LEU A 180 -4.21 -15.70 -8.80
N HIS A 181 -4.08 -14.48 -9.33
CA HIS A 181 -3.97 -14.26 -10.77
C HIS A 181 -2.71 -14.86 -11.40
N ASP A 182 -1.63 -14.95 -10.64
CA ASP A 182 -0.31 -15.32 -11.16
C ASP A 182 0.18 -16.68 -10.65
N VAL A 183 -0.64 -17.43 -9.90
CA VAL A 183 -0.20 -18.64 -9.17
C VAL A 183 0.43 -19.70 -10.09
N ASP A 184 -0.11 -19.91 -11.28
CA ASP A 184 0.41 -20.91 -12.22
C ASP A 184 1.71 -20.44 -12.85
N VAL A 185 1.77 -19.19 -13.27
CA VAL A 185 2.99 -18.56 -13.82
C VAL A 185 4.09 -18.49 -12.76
N ASP A 186 3.75 -18.14 -11.52
CA ASP A 186 4.71 -18.11 -10.41
C ASP A 186 5.32 -19.51 -10.15
N ARG A 187 4.50 -20.58 -10.23
CA ARG A 187 4.97 -21.96 -10.13
C ARG A 187 5.91 -22.35 -11.26
N GLU A 188 5.56 -22.01 -12.50
CA GLU A 188 6.39 -22.29 -13.68
C GLU A 188 7.73 -21.55 -13.62
N GLN A 189 7.76 -20.33 -13.08
CA GLN A 189 8.96 -19.53 -12.93
C GLN A 189 9.75 -19.79 -11.62
N GLY A 190 9.29 -20.72 -10.77
CA GLY A 190 9.91 -21.01 -9.48
C GLY A 190 9.85 -19.86 -8.49
N LEU A 191 8.84 -18.98 -8.61
CA LEU A 191 8.63 -17.86 -7.71
C LEU A 191 7.81 -18.30 -6.49
N HIS A 192 8.05 -17.62 -5.37
CA HIS A 192 7.42 -17.90 -4.10
C HIS A 192 6.35 -16.86 -3.80
N SER A 193 5.11 -17.33 -3.61
CA SER A 193 4.01 -16.53 -3.11
C SER A 193 3.25 -17.31 -2.05
N TRP A 194 2.36 -16.65 -1.31
CA TRP A 194 1.48 -17.35 -0.38
C TRP A 194 0.64 -18.39 -1.10
N ALA A 195 0.09 -18.04 -2.28
CA ALA A 195 -0.72 -18.93 -3.08
C ALA A 195 0.06 -20.14 -3.63
N THR A 196 1.33 -19.97 -4.04
CA THR A 196 2.17 -21.09 -4.46
C THR A 196 2.51 -22.05 -3.31
N ARG A 197 2.64 -21.52 -2.08
CA ARG A 197 3.00 -22.30 -0.88
C ARG A 197 1.81 -23.00 -0.24
N PHE A 198 0.67 -22.32 -0.08
CA PHE A 198 -0.46 -22.78 0.72
C PHE A 198 -1.70 -23.04 -0.14
N GLY A 199 -1.61 -22.83 -1.46
CA GLY A 199 -2.72 -23.00 -2.39
C GLY A 199 -3.79 -21.90 -2.27
N GLU A 200 -4.80 -22.02 -3.11
CA GLU A 200 -5.90 -21.06 -3.18
C GLU A 200 -6.65 -20.96 -1.84
N SER A 201 -7.04 -22.10 -1.25
CA SER A 201 -7.74 -22.11 0.05
C SER A 201 -6.90 -21.47 1.16
N GLY A 202 -5.57 -21.68 1.16
CA GLY A 202 -4.65 -21.02 2.09
C GLY A 202 -4.60 -19.51 1.92
N ALA A 203 -4.71 -19.00 0.69
CA ALA A 203 -4.80 -17.57 0.42
C ALA A 203 -6.09 -16.97 1.00
N PHE A 204 -7.23 -17.65 0.83
CA PHE A 204 -8.50 -17.20 1.40
C PHE A 204 -8.51 -17.20 2.93
N VAL A 205 -7.92 -18.23 3.58
CA VAL A 205 -7.81 -18.28 5.04
C VAL A 205 -6.87 -17.17 5.53
N GLY A 206 -5.70 -17.02 4.89
CA GLY A 206 -4.74 -15.98 5.22
C GLY A 206 -5.33 -14.58 5.11
N ALA A 207 -6.05 -14.28 4.03
CA ALA A 207 -6.72 -13.01 3.83
C ALA A 207 -7.77 -12.73 4.94
N ARG A 208 -8.58 -13.73 5.34
CA ARG A 208 -9.56 -13.58 6.44
C ARG A 208 -8.87 -13.24 7.76
N VAL A 209 -7.80 -13.96 8.09
CA VAL A 209 -7.02 -13.72 9.33
C VAL A 209 -6.43 -12.31 9.33
N LEU A 210 -5.86 -11.89 8.21
CA LEU A 210 -5.25 -10.56 8.07
C LEU A 210 -6.31 -9.46 8.13
N HIS A 211 -7.46 -9.61 7.48
CA HIS A 211 -8.56 -8.64 7.55
C HIS A 211 -9.19 -8.59 8.95
N LEU A 212 -9.27 -9.70 9.67
CA LEU A 212 -9.67 -9.68 11.09
C LEU A 212 -8.63 -8.94 11.93
N ALA A 213 -7.34 -9.19 11.71
CA ALA A 213 -6.27 -8.46 12.39
C ALA A 213 -6.33 -6.94 12.10
N THR A 214 -6.70 -6.54 10.86
CA THR A 214 -6.97 -5.13 10.53
C THR A 214 -7.98 -4.52 11.48
N ILE A 215 -9.14 -5.15 11.66
CA ILE A 215 -10.20 -4.62 12.52
C ILE A 215 -9.73 -4.54 13.98
N VAL A 216 -9.08 -5.59 14.48
CA VAL A 216 -8.55 -5.61 15.86
C VAL A 216 -7.54 -4.48 16.09
N LEU A 217 -6.65 -4.23 15.11
CA LEU A 217 -5.62 -3.20 15.21
C LEU A 217 -6.20 -1.79 15.09
N LEU A 218 -7.20 -1.57 14.22
CA LEU A 218 -7.91 -0.30 14.15
C LEU A 218 -8.69 -0.03 15.46
N VAL A 219 -9.34 -1.06 16.03
CA VAL A 219 -9.98 -0.94 17.36
C VAL A 219 -8.94 -0.59 18.42
N ALA A 220 -7.80 -1.27 18.46
CA ALA A 220 -6.74 -0.98 19.42
C ALA A 220 -6.21 0.47 19.28
N ALA A 221 -5.98 0.94 18.04
CA ALA A 221 -5.58 2.32 17.78
C ALA A 221 -6.63 3.32 18.32
N GLY A 222 -7.91 3.10 18.01
CA GLY A 222 -9.00 3.97 18.46
C GLY A 222 -9.14 4.04 19.97
N VAL A 223 -9.04 2.90 20.67
CA VAL A 223 -9.06 2.87 22.16
C VAL A 223 -7.87 3.65 22.71
N GLY A 224 -6.70 3.51 22.11
CA GLY A 224 -5.50 4.21 22.58
C GLY A 224 -5.47 5.71 22.28
N LEU A 225 -6.30 6.19 21.35
CA LEU A 225 -6.36 7.59 20.91
C LEU A 225 -7.56 8.35 21.51
N ASP A 226 -8.45 7.65 22.22
CA ASP A 226 -9.68 8.23 22.79
C ASP A 226 -10.52 8.96 21.72
N VAL A 227 -10.76 8.26 20.60
CA VAL A 227 -11.48 8.78 19.42
C VAL A 227 -12.99 8.87 19.66
N GLY A 228 -13.65 9.72 18.89
CA GLY A 228 -15.11 9.91 18.96
C GLY A 228 -15.93 8.84 18.20
N PRO A 229 -17.26 9.02 18.17
CA PRO A 229 -18.19 8.04 17.61
C PRO A 229 -18.03 7.81 16.11
N ALA A 230 -17.60 8.84 15.35
CA ALA A 230 -17.47 8.73 13.91
C ALA A 230 -16.33 7.75 13.52
N TYR A 231 -15.23 7.74 14.26
CA TYR A 231 -14.17 6.76 14.06
C TYR A 231 -14.70 5.31 14.18
N TRP A 232 -15.51 5.04 15.22
CA TRP A 232 -16.07 3.70 15.46
C TRP A 232 -17.04 3.28 14.36
N LEU A 233 -17.84 4.22 13.83
CA LEU A 233 -18.66 3.98 12.64
C LEU A 233 -17.78 3.67 11.43
N GLY A 234 -16.63 4.35 11.30
CA GLY A 234 -15.63 4.07 10.27
C GLY A 234 -15.08 2.65 10.36
N VAL A 235 -14.68 2.19 11.55
CA VAL A 235 -14.22 0.82 11.79
C VAL A 235 -15.32 -0.21 11.46
N ALA A 236 -16.57 0.05 11.86
CA ALA A 236 -17.71 -0.81 11.53
C ALA A 236 -17.95 -0.86 10.00
N CYS A 237 -17.84 0.28 9.33
CA CYS A 237 -17.93 0.36 7.86
C CYS A 237 -16.83 -0.46 7.19
N VAL A 238 -15.57 -0.33 7.62
CA VAL A 238 -14.44 -1.14 7.11
C VAL A 238 -14.71 -2.63 7.33
N ALA A 239 -15.18 -3.03 8.51
CA ALA A 239 -15.52 -4.43 8.80
C ALA A 239 -16.60 -4.97 7.86
N ALA A 240 -17.66 -4.19 7.62
CA ALA A 240 -18.74 -4.56 6.70
C ALA A 240 -18.25 -4.68 5.25
N LEU A 241 -17.40 -3.73 4.80
CA LEU A 241 -16.84 -3.74 3.45
C LEU A 241 -15.88 -4.92 3.24
N LEU A 242 -15.02 -5.24 4.23
CA LEU A 242 -14.15 -6.41 4.19
C LEU A 242 -14.96 -7.71 4.17
N ALA A 243 -16.01 -7.81 5.00
CA ALA A 243 -16.91 -8.96 4.97
C ALA A 243 -17.58 -9.11 3.59
N TYR A 244 -18.02 -8.01 2.98
CA TYR A 244 -18.59 -8.01 1.63
C TYR A 244 -17.55 -8.41 0.57
N GLU A 245 -16.31 -7.92 0.65
CA GLU A 245 -15.21 -8.31 -0.25
C GLU A 245 -15.03 -9.83 -0.28
N HIS A 246 -15.06 -10.49 0.88
CA HIS A 246 -14.99 -11.94 0.98
C HIS A 246 -16.21 -12.69 0.37
N THR A 247 -17.31 -12.00 0.07
CA THR A 247 -18.43 -12.58 -0.67
C THR A 247 -18.27 -12.49 -2.19
N LEU A 248 -17.45 -11.54 -2.67
CA LEU A 248 -17.23 -11.31 -4.11
C LEU A 248 -16.36 -12.39 -4.74
N VAL A 249 -15.45 -12.99 -3.96
CA VAL A 249 -14.50 -14.02 -4.40
C VAL A 249 -14.63 -15.26 -3.54
N ARG A 250 -14.53 -16.42 -4.19
CA ARG A 250 -14.62 -17.74 -3.52
C ARG A 250 -13.61 -18.68 -4.16
N PRO A 251 -13.14 -19.70 -3.42
CA PRO A 251 -12.35 -20.77 -4.03
C PRO A 251 -13.06 -21.35 -5.25
N GLY A 252 -12.35 -21.42 -6.39
CA GLY A 252 -12.91 -21.87 -7.66
C GLY A 252 -13.71 -20.82 -8.46
N ASP A 253 -13.99 -19.62 -7.92
CA ASP A 253 -14.62 -18.51 -8.66
C ASP A 253 -13.91 -17.18 -8.42
N LEU A 254 -12.98 -16.86 -9.29
CA LEU A 254 -12.14 -15.66 -9.26
C LEU A 254 -12.60 -14.56 -10.24
N ARG A 255 -13.79 -14.69 -10.86
CA ARG A 255 -14.28 -13.76 -11.90
C ARG A 255 -14.42 -12.30 -11.43
N ARG A 256 -14.63 -12.07 -10.14
CA ARG A 256 -14.76 -10.73 -9.54
C ARG A 256 -13.53 -10.28 -8.78
N LEU A 257 -12.37 -10.93 -8.98
CA LEU A 257 -11.16 -10.65 -8.25
C LEU A 257 -10.67 -9.20 -8.46
N ASP A 258 -10.75 -8.69 -9.71
CA ASP A 258 -10.39 -7.29 -9.99
C ASP A 258 -11.33 -6.30 -9.29
N ALA A 259 -12.63 -6.58 -9.21
CA ALA A 259 -13.58 -5.72 -8.49
C ALA A 259 -13.32 -5.74 -6.98
N ALA A 260 -13.04 -6.91 -6.40
CA ALA A 260 -12.65 -7.04 -5.00
C ALA A 260 -11.36 -6.26 -4.73
N PHE A 261 -10.35 -6.40 -5.58
CA PHE A 261 -9.06 -5.76 -5.40
C PHE A 261 -9.12 -4.23 -5.58
N PHE A 262 -9.63 -3.73 -6.72
CA PHE A 262 -9.53 -2.30 -7.04
C PHE A 262 -10.65 -1.47 -6.42
N THR A 263 -11.90 -1.89 -6.61
CA THR A 263 -13.04 -1.06 -6.22
C THR A 263 -13.21 -1.06 -4.71
N MET A 264 -13.18 -2.24 -4.08
CA MET A 264 -13.43 -2.34 -2.64
C MET A 264 -12.35 -1.66 -1.83
N ASN A 265 -11.07 -1.85 -2.18
CA ASN A 265 -9.97 -1.23 -1.45
C ASN A 265 -9.93 0.29 -1.60
N GLY A 266 -10.30 0.82 -2.79
CA GLY A 266 -10.49 2.25 -2.98
C GLY A 266 -11.61 2.82 -2.10
N VAL A 267 -12.75 2.12 -2.04
CA VAL A 267 -13.88 2.54 -1.20
C VAL A 267 -13.51 2.47 0.29
N ILE A 268 -12.85 1.38 0.74
CA ILE A 268 -12.44 1.21 2.14
C ILE A 268 -11.54 2.37 2.59
N SER A 269 -10.50 2.70 1.82
CA SER A 269 -9.54 3.73 2.21
C SER A 269 -10.17 5.12 2.28
N VAL A 270 -10.97 5.49 1.27
CA VAL A 270 -11.64 6.79 1.24
C VAL A 270 -12.73 6.90 2.30
N ALA A 271 -13.54 5.85 2.48
CA ALA A 271 -14.59 5.83 3.49
C ALA A 271 -14.01 5.94 4.91
N PHE A 272 -12.99 5.16 5.23
CA PHE A 272 -12.36 5.24 6.55
C PHE A 272 -11.78 6.62 6.83
N PHE A 273 -11.08 7.21 5.84
CA PHE A 273 -10.58 8.58 5.97
C PHE A 273 -11.72 9.59 6.18
N ALA A 274 -12.84 9.47 5.46
CA ALA A 274 -13.97 10.36 5.63
C ALA A 274 -14.57 10.29 7.05
N PHE A 275 -14.65 9.09 7.64
CA PHE A 275 -15.10 8.92 9.04
C PHE A 275 -14.08 9.51 10.03
N VAL A 276 -12.79 9.31 9.83
CA VAL A 276 -11.74 9.92 10.66
C VAL A 276 -11.80 11.45 10.56
N LEU A 277 -11.98 12.00 9.35
CA LEU A 277 -12.14 13.42 9.16
C LEU A 277 -13.34 13.98 9.91
N ALA A 278 -14.50 13.29 9.84
CA ALA A 278 -15.70 13.67 10.56
C ALA A 278 -15.55 13.54 12.08
N ASP A 279 -14.64 12.70 12.56
CA ASP A 279 -14.39 12.50 14.00
C ASP A 279 -13.56 13.63 14.61
N VAL A 280 -12.65 14.22 13.82
CA VAL A 280 -11.70 15.24 14.29
C VAL A 280 -12.15 16.69 13.97
N LEU A 281 -13.23 16.89 13.19
CA LEU A 281 -13.85 18.19 12.87
C LEU A 281 -14.95 18.52 13.87
#